data_1f3eacdf8d352fcd3028347253dd34c2
#
_entry.id   1f3eacdf8d352fcd3028347253dd34c2
#
_cell.length_a   1.000
_cell.length_b   1.000
_cell.length_c   1.000
_cell.angle_alpha   90.00
_cell.angle_beta   90.00
_cell.angle_gamma   90.00
#
_symmetry.space_group_name_H-M   'P 1'
#
loop_
_entity.id
_entity.type
_entity.pdbx_description
1 polymer ?
#
loop_
_entity_poly.entity_id
_entity_poly.type
_entity_poly.pdbx_seq_one_letter_code
_entity_poly.pdbx_strand_id
1 'polypeptide(L)'
;MVAVARAMALSPSILLLDEPFEGLAPVVVTRFIEAVKKIKAMGISLLIAESNLMTAIRIADRLYAIDRCEIIFAGTPQEAVKNADVMKTLRG
;
A
#
# COMPACT_ATOMS: atom_id res chain seq x y z
N MET A 1 -5.25 -12.02 6.83
CA MET A 1 -5.54 -12.74 5.56
C MET A 1 -6.97 -13.24 5.45
N VAL A 2 -7.62 -13.65 6.55
CA VAL A 2 -9.02 -14.11 6.50
C VAL A 2 -9.96 -13.01 6.00
N ALA A 3 -9.78 -11.78 6.47
CA ALA A 3 -10.61 -10.64 6.03
C ALA A 3 -10.45 -10.38 4.53
N VAL A 4 -9.22 -10.51 4.02
CA VAL A 4 -8.94 -10.33 2.58
C VAL A 4 -9.62 -11.43 1.78
N ALA A 5 -9.54 -12.69 2.25
CA ALA A 5 -10.19 -13.81 1.58
C ALA A 5 -11.71 -13.63 1.52
N ARG A 6 -12.33 -13.13 2.58
CA ARG A 6 -13.77 -12.83 2.60
C ARG A 6 -14.14 -11.76 1.58
N ALA A 7 -13.34 -10.69 1.51
CA ALA A 7 -13.56 -9.63 0.54
C ALA A 7 -13.43 -10.15 -0.89
N MET A 8 -12.45 -11.02 -1.13
CA MET A 8 -12.24 -11.62 -2.46
C MET A 8 -13.39 -12.54 -2.87
N ALA A 9 -14.05 -13.19 -1.92
CA ALA A 9 -15.20 -14.05 -2.21
C ALA A 9 -16.38 -13.29 -2.84
N LEU A 10 -16.42 -11.96 -2.67
CA LEU A 10 -17.44 -11.10 -3.27
C LEU A 10 -17.10 -10.67 -4.70
N SER A 11 -15.99 -11.14 -5.25
CA SER A 11 -15.49 -10.80 -6.60
C SER A 11 -15.47 -9.27 -6.85
N PRO A 12 -14.77 -8.50 -6.01
CA PRO A 12 -14.77 -7.05 -6.12
C PRO A 12 -13.99 -6.55 -7.33
N SER A 13 -14.33 -5.35 -7.83
CA SER A 13 -13.51 -4.64 -8.81
C SER A 13 -12.46 -3.77 -8.12
N ILE A 14 -12.69 -3.39 -6.87
CA ILE A 14 -11.75 -2.64 -6.05
C ILE A 14 -11.77 -3.20 -4.62
N LEU A 15 -10.60 -3.26 -4.02
CA LEU A 15 -10.41 -3.73 -2.66
C LEU A 15 -9.73 -2.63 -1.82
N LEU A 16 -10.33 -2.30 -0.66
CA LEU A 16 -9.81 -1.28 0.24
C LEU A 16 -9.16 -1.96 1.45
N LEU A 17 -7.90 -1.64 1.70
CA LEU A 17 -7.14 -2.20 2.83
C LEU A 17 -6.56 -1.07 3.68
N ASP A 18 -6.76 -1.14 4.99
CA ASP A 18 -6.24 -0.16 5.94
C ASP A 18 -5.20 -0.81 6.83
N GLU A 19 -3.95 -0.33 6.73
CA GLU A 19 -2.81 -0.83 7.50
C GLU A 19 -2.70 -2.36 7.47
N PRO A 20 -2.73 -2.99 6.27
CA PRO A 20 -2.81 -4.45 6.19
C PRO A 20 -1.56 -5.18 6.70
N PHE A 21 -0.43 -4.48 6.82
CA PHE A 21 0.84 -5.08 7.25
C PHE A 21 1.14 -4.86 8.74
N GLU A 22 0.30 -4.09 9.43
CA GLU A 22 0.55 -3.76 10.83
C GLU A 22 0.57 -5.01 11.70
N GLY A 23 1.58 -5.12 12.54
CA GLY A 23 1.71 -6.23 13.48
C GLY A 23 2.18 -7.55 12.87
N LEU A 24 2.47 -7.58 11.57
CA LEU A 24 2.92 -8.81 10.91
C LEU A 24 4.44 -8.99 10.99
N ALA A 25 4.87 -10.26 11.16
CA ALA A 25 6.27 -10.61 11.09
C ALA A 25 6.83 -10.38 9.67
N PRO A 26 8.13 -10.08 9.52
CA PRO A 26 8.71 -9.79 8.20
C PRO A 26 8.45 -10.86 7.14
N VAL A 27 8.49 -12.14 7.50
CA VAL A 27 8.23 -13.23 6.55
C VAL A 27 6.77 -13.20 6.09
N VAL A 28 5.84 -12.85 6.97
CA VAL A 28 4.41 -12.75 6.65
C VAL A 28 4.17 -11.53 5.76
N VAL A 29 4.85 -10.41 6.02
CA VAL A 29 4.78 -9.22 5.17
C VAL A 29 5.18 -9.56 3.74
N THR A 30 6.27 -10.29 3.55
CA THR A 30 6.74 -10.71 2.22
C THR A 30 5.68 -11.54 1.50
N ARG A 31 5.06 -12.49 2.19
CA ARG A 31 4.00 -13.32 1.61
C ARG A 31 2.77 -12.50 1.26
N PHE A 32 2.42 -11.52 2.10
CA PHE A 32 1.29 -10.65 1.83
C PHE A 32 1.54 -9.78 0.60
N ILE A 33 2.76 -9.29 0.43
CA ILE A 33 3.14 -8.51 -0.76
C ILE A 33 2.98 -9.35 -2.03
N GLU A 34 3.38 -10.62 -1.98
CA GLU A 34 3.18 -11.53 -3.10
C GLU A 34 1.69 -11.73 -3.40
N ALA A 35 0.87 -11.86 -2.35
CA ALA A 35 -0.58 -11.98 -2.50
C ALA A 35 -1.18 -10.72 -3.15
N VAL A 36 -0.72 -9.54 -2.75
CA VAL A 36 -1.16 -8.27 -3.35
C VAL A 36 -0.85 -8.26 -4.84
N LYS A 37 0.33 -8.70 -5.24
CA LYS A 37 0.72 -8.76 -6.65
C LYS A 37 -0.19 -9.70 -7.45
N LYS A 38 -0.57 -10.83 -6.86
CA LYS A 38 -1.48 -11.78 -7.50
C LYS A 38 -2.88 -11.21 -7.66
N ILE A 39 -3.37 -10.49 -6.65
CA ILE A 39 -4.67 -9.83 -6.70
C ILE A 39 -4.69 -8.78 -7.81
N LYS A 40 -3.62 -7.98 -7.93
CA LYS A 40 -3.49 -7.01 -9.02
C LYS A 40 -3.50 -7.69 -10.38
N ALA A 41 -2.84 -8.82 -10.51
CA ALA A 41 -2.80 -9.58 -11.76
C ALA A 41 -4.19 -10.11 -12.17
N MET A 42 -5.11 -10.23 -11.22
CA MET A 42 -6.49 -10.62 -11.47
C MET A 42 -7.35 -9.46 -11.99
N GLY A 43 -6.78 -8.27 -12.15
CA GLY A 43 -7.50 -7.09 -12.61
C GLY A 43 -8.22 -6.33 -11.52
N ILE A 44 -7.98 -6.64 -10.26
CA ILE A 44 -8.59 -5.96 -9.11
C ILE A 44 -7.74 -4.76 -8.74
N SER A 45 -8.37 -3.59 -8.62
CA SER A 45 -7.70 -2.39 -8.13
C SER A 45 -7.62 -2.43 -6.61
N LEU A 46 -6.51 -1.92 -6.06
CA LEU A 46 -6.27 -1.89 -4.63
C LEU A 46 -6.03 -0.45 -4.17
N LEU A 47 -6.74 -0.04 -3.13
CA LEU A 47 -6.46 1.21 -2.42
C LEU A 47 -6.01 0.84 -1.02
N ILE A 48 -4.75 1.12 -0.72
CA ILE A 48 -4.12 0.71 0.53
C ILE A 48 -3.67 1.93 1.32
N ALA A 49 -4.12 2.04 2.56
CA ALA A 49 -3.59 3.03 3.50
C ALA A 49 -2.45 2.37 4.28
N GLU A 50 -1.26 2.94 4.21
CA GLU A 50 -0.05 2.37 4.83
C GLU A 50 0.84 3.48 5.37
N SER A 51 1.16 3.41 6.66
CA SER A 51 2.01 4.41 7.31
C SER A 51 3.50 4.18 7.05
N ASN A 52 3.90 2.95 6.72
CA ASN A 52 5.30 2.64 6.42
C ASN A 52 5.59 2.92 4.95
N LEU A 53 6.33 4.01 4.71
CA LEU A 53 6.65 4.45 3.34
C LEU A 53 7.39 3.38 2.55
N MET A 54 8.32 2.67 3.16
CA MET A 54 9.12 1.67 2.44
C MET A 54 8.26 0.49 1.98
N THR A 55 7.28 0.10 2.79
CA THR A 55 6.32 -0.93 2.40
C THR A 55 5.42 -0.44 1.27
N ALA A 56 4.92 0.79 1.39
CA ALA A 56 4.06 1.38 0.35
C ALA A 56 4.79 1.44 -0.99
N ILE A 57 6.06 1.84 -0.99
CA ILE A 57 6.89 1.90 -2.20
C ILE A 57 7.00 0.54 -2.89
N ARG A 58 7.06 -0.54 -2.12
CA ARG A 58 7.22 -1.89 -2.66
C ARG A 58 5.99 -2.39 -3.42
N ILE A 59 4.79 -1.88 -3.09
CA ILE A 59 3.54 -2.44 -3.60
C ILE A 59 2.75 -1.49 -4.49
N ALA A 60 2.99 -0.19 -4.41
CA ALA A 60 2.19 0.81 -5.11
C ALA A 60 2.63 1.01 -6.55
N ASP A 61 1.65 1.22 -7.43
CA ASP A 61 1.89 1.73 -8.78
C ASP A 61 1.82 3.25 -8.75
N ARG A 62 0.96 3.79 -7.88
CA ARG A 62 0.80 5.22 -7.67
C ARG A 62 0.63 5.48 -6.18
N LEU A 63 1.20 6.56 -5.69
CA LEU A 63 1.27 6.85 -4.28
C LEU A 63 0.80 8.28 -4.00
N TYR A 64 -0.01 8.41 -2.94
CA TYR A 64 -0.42 9.70 -2.40
C TYR A 64 0.10 9.79 -0.98
N ALA A 65 0.87 10.83 -0.68
CA ALA A 65 1.33 11.08 0.68
C ALA A 65 0.44 12.13 1.33
N ILE A 66 -0.06 11.82 2.51
CA ILE A 66 -0.97 12.69 3.26
C ILE A 66 -0.31 13.07 4.58
N ASP A 67 -0.29 14.37 4.89
CA ASP A 67 0.19 14.89 6.14
C ASP A 67 -0.74 16.00 6.60
N ARG A 68 -1.17 15.93 7.87
CA ARG A 68 -2.07 16.93 8.47
C ARG A 68 -3.31 17.18 7.62
N CYS A 69 -3.93 16.10 7.14
CA CYS A 69 -5.14 16.13 6.30
C CYS A 69 -4.96 16.79 4.94
N GLU A 70 -3.71 16.92 4.47
CA GLU A 70 -3.41 17.47 3.14
C GLU A 70 -2.60 16.47 2.33
N ILE A 71 -2.87 16.42 1.03
CA ILE A 71 -2.05 15.63 0.10
C ILE A 71 -0.81 16.46 -0.21
N ILE A 72 0.35 15.98 0.28
CA ILE A 72 1.63 16.67 0.07
C ILE A 72 2.39 16.13 -1.14
N PHE A 73 1.96 15.01 -1.69
CA PHE A 73 2.60 14.40 -2.86
C PHE A 73 1.63 13.45 -3.56
N ALA A 74 1.72 13.42 -4.89
CA ALA A 74 1.00 12.46 -5.72
C ALA A 74 1.89 12.09 -6.90
N GLY A 75 2.14 10.79 -7.11
CA GLY A 75 3.00 10.35 -8.19
C GLY A 75 3.41 8.89 -8.06
N THR A 76 4.49 8.51 -8.74
CA THR A 76 5.01 7.15 -8.69
C THR A 76 5.86 6.94 -7.44
N PRO A 77 6.05 5.66 -7.01
CA PRO A 77 6.97 5.36 -5.91
C PRO A 77 8.39 5.87 -6.17
N GLN A 78 8.86 5.82 -7.40
CA GLN A 78 10.19 6.29 -7.77
C GLN A 78 10.31 7.79 -7.56
N GLU A 79 9.27 8.55 -7.90
CA GLU A 79 9.24 10.00 -7.67
C GLU A 79 9.18 10.32 -6.17
N ALA A 80 8.44 9.51 -5.40
CA ALA A 80 8.32 9.70 -3.94
C ALA A 80 9.67 9.57 -3.24
N VAL A 81 10.48 8.59 -3.64
CA VAL A 81 11.82 8.36 -3.06
C VAL A 81 12.73 9.55 -3.29
N LYS A 82 12.56 10.25 -4.41
CA LYS A 82 13.37 11.42 -4.77
C LYS A 82 12.86 12.71 -4.14
N ASN A 83 11.66 12.71 -3.55
CA ASN A 83 11.07 13.89 -2.96
C ASN A 83 11.53 14.05 -1.52
N ALA A 84 12.36 15.07 -1.26
CA ALA A 84 12.95 15.30 0.06
C ALA A 84 11.88 15.56 1.14
N ASP A 85 10.82 16.29 0.81
CA ASP A 85 9.76 16.61 1.76
C ASP A 85 9.00 15.35 2.19
N VAL A 86 8.69 14.47 1.23
CA VAL A 86 8.02 13.20 1.50
C VAL A 86 8.90 12.32 2.40
N MET A 87 10.16 12.17 2.04
CA MET A 87 11.09 11.34 2.80
C MET A 87 11.29 11.86 4.21
N LYS A 88 11.40 13.16 4.38
CA LYS A 88 11.57 13.79 5.68
C LYS A 88 10.31 13.63 6.55
N THR A 89 9.13 13.89 5.98
CA THR A 89 7.87 13.88 6.71
C THR A 89 7.46 12.46 7.12
N LEU A 90 7.57 11.50 6.21
CA LEU A 90 7.06 10.13 6.43
C LEU A 90 8.07 9.20 7.08
N ARG A 91 9.34 9.52 7.04
CA ARG A 91 10.38 8.72 7.71
C ARG A 91 10.86 9.34 9.01
N GLY A 92 10.64 10.59 9.14
CA GLY A 92 11.11 11.36 10.27
C GLY A 92 10.34 11.23 11.53
#